data_3b8113cac91fb5ec631d6a1067e5e68a
#
_entry.id   3b8113cac91fb5ec631d6a1067e5e68a
#
_cell.length_a   1.000
_cell.length_b   1.000
_cell.length_c   1.000
_cell.angle_alpha   90.00
_cell.angle_beta   90.00
_cell.angle_gamma   90.00
#
_symmetry.space_group_name_H-M   'P 1'
#
loop_
_entity.id
_entity.type
_entity.pdbx_description
1 polymer ?
#
loop_
_entity_poly.entity_id
_entity_poly.type
_entity_poly.pdbx_seq_one_letter_code
_entity_poly.pdbx_strand_id
1 'polypeptide(L)'
;MNLAELLNQFKRQNNVNNDYIAEYCGVTKSTVSRWCTGRSKRIHQETLEKISQMLNIDLDDMTRVNGLAYERPILGTVKAGYGLFAEENLEGYETVSESDFHEGDYFLRVTGDSMKDANIHSGDLLFVKSCTDIASGEIGVFLIDHEEVTVKKLIKKPNCWILMAANPDVEPRVYTLEELVTTPVQIIGKAIYSRSELH
;
A
#
# COMPACT_ATOMS: atom_id res chain seq x y z
N MET A 1 -14.64 2.21 24.57
CA MET A 1 -13.41 1.82 25.32
C MET A 1 -12.25 2.11 24.40
N ASN A 2 -11.24 2.88 24.84
CA ASN A 2 -10.10 3.23 23.97
C ASN A 2 -9.00 2.16 24.01
N LEU A 3 -8.02 2.22 23.08
CA LEU A 3 -6.94 1.24 23.00
C LEU A 3 -6.19 1.06 24.33
N ALA A 4 -5.91 2.17 25.02
CA ALA A 4 -5.20 2.11 26.30
C ALA A 4 -6.01 1.31 27.35
N GLU A 5 -7.33 1.50 27.38
CA GLU A 5 -8.24 0.75 28.26
C GLU A 5 -8.27 -0.73 27.87
N LEU A 6 -8.38 -1.05 26.56
CA LEU A 6 -8.38 -2.42 26.05
C LEU A 6 -7.09 -3.16 26.40
N LEU A 7 -5.92 -2.56 26.13
CA LEU A 7 -4.63 -3.15 26.45
C LEU A 7 -4.43 -3.34 27.97
N ASN A 8 -4.83 -2.37 28.78
CA ASN A 8 -4.73 -2.46 30.23
C ASN A 8 -5.70 -3.49 30.80
N GLN A 9 -6.88 -3.65 30.21
CA GLN A 9 -7.84 -4.71 30.58
C GLN A 9 -7.28 -6.08 30.21
N PHE A 10 -6.79 -6.26 28.98
CA PHE A 10 -6.17 -7.50 28.52
C PHE A 10 -5.01 -7.94 29.42
N LYS A 11 -4.13 -7.01 29.79
CA LYS A 11 -3.03 -7.28 30.71
C LYS A 11 -3.51 -7.81 32.07
N ARG A 12 -4.58 -7.19 32.62
CA ARG A 12 -5.14 -7.62 33.89
C ARG A 12 -5.80 -8.99 33.80
N GLN A 13 -6.58 -9.23 32.74
CA GLN A 13 -7.32 -10.48 32.55
C GLN A 13 -6.40 -11.69 32.32
N ASN A 14 -5.32 -11.48 31.59
CA ASN A 14 -4.38 -12.53 31.18
C ASN A 14 -3.09 -12.57 32.02
N ASN A 15 -2.98 -11.70 33.05
CA ASN A 15 -1.80 -11.57 33.89
C ASN A 15 -0.49 -11.42 33.12
N VAL A 16 -0.50 -10.60 32.04
CA VAL A 16 0.65 -10.32 31.18
C VAL A 16 1.13 -8.88 31.35
N ASN A 17 2.38 -8.63 30.99
CA ASN A 17 3.03 -7.33 31.09
C ASN A 17 3.25 -6.69 29.71
N ASN A 18 3.89 -5.50 29.67
CA ASN A 18 4.21 -4.81 28.43
C ASN A 18 5.24 -5.56 27.57
N ASP A 19 6.08 -6.42 28.18
CA ASP A 19 7.09 -7.18 27.44
C ASP A 19 6.40 -8.24 26.57
N TYR A 20 5.38 -8.92 27.09
CA TYR A 20 4.56 -9.88 26.33
C TYR A 20 3.92 -9.24 25.09
N ILE A 21 3.28 -8.07 25.27
CA ILE A 21 2.63 -7.37 24.16
C ILE A 21 3.67 -6.88 23.15
N ALA A 22 4.83 -6.40 23.62
CA ALA A 22 5.93 -5.94 22.78
C ALA A 22 6.49 -7.07 21.90
N GLU A 23 6.70 -8.24 22.48
CA GLU A 23 7.18 -9.43 21.78
C GLU A 23 6.14 -9.91 20.75
N TYR A 24 4.87 -10.02 21.16
CA TYR A 24 3.78 -10.44 20.28
C TYR A 24 3.61 -9.53 19.06
N CYS A 25 3.68 -8.22 19.27
CA CYS A 25 3.51 -7.22 18.20
C CYS A 25 4.78 -6.93 17.41
N GLY A 26 5.95 -7.40 17.85
CA GLY A 26 7.24 -7.09 17.24
C GLY A 26 7.71 -5.65 17.44
N VAL A 27 7.36 -5.03 18.58
CA VAL A 27 7.67 -3.63 18.90
C VAL A 27 8.45 -3.50 20.21
N THR A 28 8.89 -2.29 20.55
CA THR A 28 9.59 -2.05 21.82
C THR A 28 8.61 -1.90 23.00
N LYS A 29 9.04 -2.26 24.20
CA LYS A 29 8.30 -2.04 25.45
C LYS A 29 7.89 -0.57 25.65
N SER A 30 8.73 0.37 25.23
CA SER A 30 8.44 1.81 25.30
C SER A 30 7.28 2.20 24.38
N THR A 31 7.14 1.54 23.23
CA THR A 31 6.02 1.71 22.30
C THR A 31 4.71 1.24 22.96
N VAL A 32 4.69 0.04 23.52
CA VAL A 32 3.53 -0.48 24.26
C VAL A 32 3.16 0.43 25.44
N SER A 33 4.15 0.94 26.19
CA SER A 33 3.89 1.88 27.28
C SER A 33 3.19 3.15 26.80
N ARG A 34 3.57 3.69 25.64
CA ARG A 34 2.90 4.85 25.02
C ARG A 34 1.46 4.54 24.62
N TRP A 35 1.18 3.34 24.11
CA TRP A 35 -0.19 2.89 23.80
C TRP A 35 -1.04 2.79 25.09
N CYS A 36 -0.54 2.12 26.11
CA CYS A 36 -1.23 1.95 27.39
C CYS A 36 -1.50 3.27 28.12
N THR A 37 -0.79 4.34 27.79
CA THR A 37 -0.97 5.69 28.36
C THR A 37 -1.72 6.65 27.45
N GLY A 38 -2.14 6.21 26.25
CA GLY A 38 -2.84 7.03 25.26
C GLY A 38 -1.97 8.12 24.62
N ARG A 39 -0.62 8.06 24.79
CA ARG A 39 0.32 9.04 24.24
C ARG A 39 0.64 8.85 22.77
N SER A 40 0.32 7.69 22.19
CA SER A 40 0.49 7.40 20.78
C SER A 40 -0.86 7.07 20.15
N LYS A 41 -1.17 7.79 19.07
CA LYS A 41 -2.41 7.58 18.29
C LYS A 41 -2.12 6.93 16.92
N ARG A 42 -0.84 6.80 16.54
CA ARG A 42 -0.45 6.18 15.28
C ARG A 42 0.08 4.77 15.56
N ILE A 43 -0.48 3.79 14.87
CA ILE A 43 -0.07 2.39 14.91
C ILE A 43 -0.08 1.89 13.47
N HIS A 44 1.02 1.30 13.03
CA HIS A 44 1.11 0.70 11.69
C HIS A 44 0.15 -0.45 11.55
N GLN A 45 -0.38 -0.65 10.33
CA GLN A 45 -1.40 -1.64 10.03
C GLN A 45 -1.01 -3.05 10.50
N GLU A 46 0.18 -3.54 10.17
CA GLU A 46 0.65 -4.86 10.60
C GLU A 46 0.60 -5.04 12.12
N THR A 47 0.98 -3.99 12.86
CA THR A 47 0.90 -4.00 14.32
C THR A 47 -0.53 -3.95 14.82
N LEU A 48 -1.39 -3.20 14.14
CA LEU A 48 -2.81 -3.10 14.46
C LEU A 48 -3.53 -4.44 14.27
N GLU A 49 -3.21 -5.16 13.20
CA GLU A 49 -3.70 -6.51 12.93
C GLU A 49 -3.29 -7.49 14.04
N LYS A 50 -2.02 -7.44 14.46
CA LYS A 50 -1.53 -8.26 15.59
C LYS A 50 -2.25 -7.93 16.90
N ILE A 51 -2.49 -6.65 17.19
CA ILE A 51 -3.25 -6.22 18.36
C ILE A 51 -4.70 -6.68 18.27
N SER A 52 -5.36 -6.56 17.12
CA SER A 52 -6.71 -7.03 16.85
C SER A 52 -6.83 -8.53 17.10
N GLN A 53 -5.92 -9.33 16.58
CA GLN A 53 -5.85 -10.78 16.81
C GLN A 53 -5.62 -11.11 18.28
N MET A 54 -4.69 -10.44 18.95
CA MET A 54 -4.37 -10.66 20.36
C MET A 54 -5.57 -10.35 21.27
N LEU A 55 -6.30 -9.29 20.97
CA LEU A 55 -7.47 -8.86 21.74
C LEU A 55 -8.77 -9.59 21.34
N ASN A 56 -8.73 -10.33 20.22
CA ASN A 56 -9.90 -10.95 19.58
C ASN A 56 -11.02 -9.93 19.32
N ILE A 57 -10.65 -8.77 18.74
CA ILE A 57 -11.53 -7.66 18.40
C ILE A 57 -11.38 -7.40 16.91
N ASP A 58 -12.49 -7.07 16.24
CA ASP A 58 -12.47 -6.66 14.83
C ASP A 58 -11.62 -5.39 14.64
N LEU A 59 -10.84 -5.35 13.57
CA LEU A 59 -9.95 -4.23 13.25
C LEU A 59 -10.72 -2.92 13.04
N ASP A 60 -11.88 -3.00 12.40
CA ASP A 60 -12.75 -1.85 12.15
C ASP A 60 -13.33 -1.31 13.45
N ASP A 61 -13.74 -2.17 14.35
CA ASP A 61 -14.18 -1.77 15.68
C ASP A 61 -13.05 -1.11 16.47
N MET A 62 -11.82 -1.61 16.35
CA MET A 62 -10.66 -0.99 16.98
C MET A 62 -10.38 0.41 16.45
N THR A 63 -10.43 0.61 15.15
CA THR A 63 -10.18 1.91 14.51
C THR A 63 -11.26 2.92 14.86
N ARG A 64 -12.52 2.54 14.79
CA ARG A 64 -13.66 3.41 15.16
C ARG A 64 -13.63 3.85 16.62
N VAL A 65 -13.39 2.90 17.54
CA VAL A 65 -13.42 3.17 19.00
C VAL A 65 -12.23 4.01 19.46
N ASN A 66 -11.09 3.91 18.78
CA ASN A 66 -9.84 4.53 19.24
C ASN A 66 -9.47 5.80 18.48
N GLY A 67 -10.21 6.17 17.44
CA GLY A 67 -9.86 7.30 16.57
C GLY A 67 -8.48 7.11 15.93
N LEU A 68 -8.09 5.85 15.68
CA LEU A 68 -6.87 5.52 14.97
C LEU A 68 -7.06 5.87 13.50
N ALA A 69 -6.07 6.50 12.91
CA ALA A 69 -6.09 6.78 11.49
C ALA A 69 -5.81 5.51 10.70
N TYR A 70 -6.59 5.26 9.66
CA TYR A 70 -6.25 4.27 8.64
C TYR A 70 -5.07 4.82 7.84
N GLU A 71 -4.03 4.02 7.68
CA GLU A 71 -2.83 4.44 6.93
C GLU A 71 -2.49 3.41 5.85
N ARG A 72 -2.01 3.91 4.70
CA ARG A 72 -1.46 3.10 3.62
C ARG A 72 -0.02 3.53 3.33
N PRO A 73 0.90 2.58 3.05
CA PRO A 73 2.29 2.93 2.74
C PRO A 73 2.38 3.73 1.45
N ILE A 74 3.31 4.68 1.42
CA ILE A 74 3.72 5.39 0.20
C ILE A 74 5.01 4.75 -0.27
N LEU A 75 4.99 4.19 -1.47
CA LEU A 75 6.15 3.65 -2.15
C LEU A 75 6.67 4.69 -3.14
N GLY A 76 7.96 4.97 -3.05
CA GLY A 76 8.68 5.84 -3.96
C GLY A 76 9.21 5.08 -5.17
N THR A 77 10.44 5.41 -5.57
CA THR A 77 11.11 4.70 -6.67
C THR A 77 11.43 3.27 -6.26
N VAL A 78 10.82 2.31 -6.94
CA VAL A 78 11.10 0.89 -6.72
C VAL A 78 12.49 0.56 -7.27
N LYS A 79 13.37 0.08 -6.39
CA LYS A 79 14.75 -0.27 -6.76
C LYS A 79 14.81 -1.71 -7.27
N ALA A 80 15.61 -1.91 -8.31
CA ALA A 80 15.87 -3.22 -8.88
C ALA A 80 16.37 -4.25 -7.84
N GLY A 81 15.87 -5.45 -7.91
CA GLY A 81 16.27 -6.57 -7.02
C GLY A 81 15.62 -6.58 -5.63
N TYR A 82 14.83 -5.57 -5.29
CA TYR A 82 14.07 -5.53 -4.04
C TYR A 82 12.58 -5.80 -4.29
N GLY A 83 11.90 -6.37 -3.31
CA GLY A 83 10.44 -6.51 -3.37
C GLY A 83 9.74 -5.15 -3.36
N LEU A 84 8.54 -5.05 -3.92
CA LEU A 84 7.76 -3.81 -3.98
C LEU A 84 7.66 -3.10 -2.62
N PHE A 85 7.43 -3.86 -1.56
CA PHE A 85 7.28 -3.36 -0.18
C PHE A 85 8.57 -3.41 0.65
N ALA A 86 9.74 -3.46 0.01
CA ALA A 86 11.00 -3.36 0.73
C ALA A 86 11.13 -2.01 1.44
N GLU A 87 11.81 -1.99 2.61
CA GLU A 87 11.99 -0.75 3.39
C GLU A 87 12.67 0.36 2.58
N GLU A 88 13.54 -0.01 1.64
CA GLU A 88 14.25 0.91 0.75
C GLU A 88 13.34 1.67 -0.21
N ASN A 89 12.13 1.15 -0.46
CA ASN A 89 11.13 1.78 -1.33
C ASN A 89 10.10 2.59 -0.56
N LEU A 90 10.06 2.47 0.77
CA LEU A 90 9.07 3.13 1.62
C LEU A 90 9.46 4.59 1.87
N GLU A 91 8.61 5.53 1.44
CA GLU A 91 8.75 6.98 1.69
C GLU A 91 7.99 7.43 2.95
N GLY A 92 6.97 6.69 3.35
CA GLY A 92 6.14 7.05 4.49
C GLY A 92 4.77 6.39 4.44
N TYR A 93 3.81 7.02 5.11
CA TYR A 93 2.42 6.55 5.20
C TYR A 93 1.46 7.70 4.98
N GLU A 94 0.37 7.44 4.28
CA GLU A 94 -0.72 8.38 4.04
C GLU A 94 -1.96 7.96 4.80
N THR A 95 -2.61 8.92 5.45
CA THR A 95 -3.90 8.70 6.11
C THR A 95 -5.00 8.60 5.06
N VAL A 96 -5.79 7.56 5.14
CA VAL A 96 -6.91 7.30 4.23
C VAL A 96 -8.25 7.21 4.97
N SER A 97 -9.35 7.28 4.23
CA SER A 97 -10.67 6.98 4.75
C SER A 97 -10.83 5.47 5.01
N GLU A 98 -11.82 5.09 5.83
CA GLU A 98 -12.20 3.69 6.04
C GLU A 98 -12.54 3.00 4.70
N SER A 99 -13.24 3.70 3.80
CA SER A 99 -13.58 3.20 2.47
C SER A 99 -12.33 2.90 1.64
N ASP A 100 -11.40 3.87 1.56
CA ASP A 100 -10.15 3.70 0.82
C ASP A 100 -9.29 2.57 1.41
N PHE A 101 -9.31 2.43 2.75
CA PHE A 101 -8.56 1.36 3.42
C PHE A 101 -8.95 -0.04 2.92
N HIS A 102 -10.24 -0.26 2.59
CA HIS A 102 -10.73 -1.51 2.03
C HIS A 102 -10.58 -1.61 0.50
N GLU A 103 -10.45 -0.48 -0.19
CA GLU A 103 -10.36 -0.45 -1.66
C GLU A 103 -8.95 -0.62 -2.19
N GLY A 104 -7.94 -0.04 -1.52
CA GLY A 104 -6.56 -0.05 -1.99
C GLY A 104 -5.57 -0.46 -0.92
N ASP A 105 -4.33 -0.76 -1.34
CA ASP A 105 -3.34 -1.36 -0.48
C ASP A 105 -2.11 -0.46 -0.25
N TYR A 106 -1.79 0.41 -1.23
CA TYR A 106 -0.64 1.32 -1.14
C TYR A 106 -0.77 2.52 -2.06
N PHE A 107 0.04 3.54 -1.81
CA PHE A 107 0.29 4.64 -2.74
C PHE A 107 1.62 4.43 -3.45
N LEU A 108 1.66 4.79 -4.74
CA LEU A 108 2.89 4.86 -5.51
C LEU A 108 3.14 6.32 -5.90
N ARG A 109 4.33 6.84 -5.62
CA ARG A 109 4.72 8.17 -6.12
C ARG A 109 5.03 8.07 -7.60
N VAL A 110 4.29 8.84 -8.38
CA VAL A 110 4.44 8.87 -9.83
C VAL A 110 5.67 9.67 -10.23
N THR A 111 6.44 9.14 -11.18
CA THR A 111 7.54 9.84 -11.81
C THR A 111 7.34 9.90 -13.32
N GLY A 112 7.60 11.07 -13.93
CA GLY A 112 7.43 11.30 -15.35
C GLY A 112 5.98 11.57 -15.77
N ASP A 113 5.80 11.92 -17.05
CA ASP A 113 4.56 12.49 -17.60
C ASP A 113 3.85 11.55 -18.58
N SER A 114 4.16 10.26 -18.54
CA SER A 114 3.61 9.29 -19.50
C SER A 114 2.09 9.10 -19.40
N MET A 115 1.48 9.56 -18.31
CA MET A 115 0.05 9.42 -18.04
C MET A 115 -0.67 10.77 -17.83
N LYS A 116 -0.06 11.89 -18.28
CA LYS A 116 -0.57 13.25 -18.07
C LYS A 116 -2.00 13.46 -18.58
N ASP A 117 -2.36 12.86 -19.74
CA ASP A 117 -3.71 13.00 -20.31
C ASP A 117 -4.76 12.12 -19.63
N ALA A 118 -4.33 11.29 -18.67
CA ALA A 118 -5.19 10.59 -17.73
C ALA A 118 -5.25 11.29 -16.35
N ASN A 119 -4.80 12.55 -16.26
CA ASN A 119 -4.69 13.33 -15.02
C ASN A 119 -3.82 12.64 -13.95
N ILE A 120 -2.74 11.97 -14.37
CA ILE A 120 -1.72 11.40 -13.49
C ILE A 120 -0.40 12.07 -13.85
N HIS A 121 0.09 12.92 -12.96
CA HIS A 121 1.26 13.77 -13.17
C HIS A 121 2.45 13.35 -12.32
N SER A 122 3.63 13.79 -12.71
CA SER A 122 4.84 13.58 -11.90
C SER A 122 4.69 14.24 -10.53
N GLY A 123 4.98 13.49 -9.47
CA GLY A 123 4.80 13.92 -8.08
C GLY A 123 3.50 13.45 -7.43
N ASP A 124 2.49 13.06 -8.21
CA ASP A 124 1.22 12.56 -7.68
C ASP A 124 1.40 11.28 -6.87
N LEU A 125 0.50 11.09 -5.92
CA LEU A 125 0.30 9.82 -5.22
C LEU A 125 -0.81 9.02 -5.93
N LEU A 126 -0.43 7.93 -6.58
CA LEU A 126 -1.35 6.99 -7.22
C LEU A 126 -1.80 5.94 -6.21
N PHE A 127 -3.09 5.90 -5.90
CA PHE A 127 -3.66 4.87 -5.02
C PHE A 127 -3.88 3.58 -5.79
N VAL A 128 -3.40 2.46 -5.25
CA VAL A 128 -3.27 1.20 -5.98
C VAL A 128 -3.85 0.05 -5.17
N LYS A 129 -4.62 -0.80 -5.84
CA LYS A 129 -5.03 -2.12 -5.35
C LYS A 129 -4.06 -3.18 -5.88
N SER A 130 -3.42 -3.91 -4.99
CA SER A 130 -2.55 -5.05 -5.35
C SER A 130 -3.36 -6.11 -6.09
N CYS A 131 -2.94 -6.49 -7.28
CA CYS A 131 -3.53 -7.56 -8.06
C CYS A 131 -2.55 -8.07 -9.11
N THR A 132 -2.80 -9.26 -9.61
CA THR A 132 -1.99 -9.90 -10.66
C THR A 132 -2.68 -9.88 -12.02
N ASP A 133 -3.89 -9.34 -12.09
CA ASP A 133 -4.65 -9.20 -13.34
C ASP A 133 -5.54 -7.97 -13.31
N ILE A 134 -5.70 -7.30 -14.47
CA ILE A 134 -6.62 -6.19 -14.71
C ILE A 134 -7.29 -6.35 -16.06
N ALA A 135 -8.45 -5.72 -16.26
CA ALA A 135 -9.15 -5.77 -17.54
C ALA A 135 -8.45 -4.92 -18.62
N SER A 136 -8.69 -5.28 -19.89
CA SER A 136 -8.25 -4.45 -21.01
C SER A 136 -8.90 -3.07 -20.95
N GLY A 137 -8.12 -2.01 -21.06
CA GLY A 137 -8.55 -0.62 -20.93
C GLY A 137 -8.33 -0.01 -19.56
N GLU A 138 -7.98 -0.80 -18.54
CA GLU A 138 -7.68 -0.28 -17.20
C GLU A 138 -6.24 0.24 -17.08
N ILE A 139 -6.03 1.14 -16.14
CA ILE A 139 -4.71 1.65 -15.78
C ILE A 139 -4.15 0.76 -14.68
N GLY A 140 -2.93 0.27 -14.89
CA GLY A 140 -2.23 -0.60 -13.95
C GLY A 140 -0.81 -0.16 -13.69
N VAL A 141 -0.25 -0.76 -12.65
CA VAL A 141 1.16 -0.69 -12.30
C VAL A 141 1.82 -1.98 -12.74
N PHE A 142 2.89 -1.87 -13.50
CA PHE A 142 3.60 -2.98 -14.12
C PHE A 142 5.04 -3.02 -13.63
N LEU A 143 5.52 -4.22 -13.33
CA LEU A 143 6.93 -4.51 -13.11
C LEU A 143 7.47 -5.19 -14.38
N ILE A 144 8.45 -4.60 -15.02
CA ILE A 144 9.07 -5.07 -16.26
C ILE A 144 10.48 -5.54 -15.95
N ASP A 145 10.80 -6.74 -16.37
CA ASP A 145 12.12 -7.39 -16.21
C ASP A 145 12.66 -7.36 -14.76
N HIS A 146 11.75 -7.40 -13.79
CA HIS A 146 12.05 -7.31 -12.35
C HIS A 146 12.77 -6.00 -11.91
N GLU A 147 12.86 -5.00 -12.79
CA GLU A 147 13.64 -3.78 -12.56
C GLU A 147 12.85 -2.50 -12.69
N GLU A 148 12.01 -2.38 -13.72
CA GLU A 148 11.30 -1.14 -14.01
C GLU A 148 9.84 -1.21 -13.53
N VAL A 149 9.44 -0.29 -12.65
CA VAL A 149 8.02 -0.07 -12.33
C VAL A 149 7.47 1.06 -13.17
N THR A 150 6.35 0.81 -13.86
CA THR A 150 5.72 1.80 -14.73
C THR A 150 4.19 1.78 -14.61
N VAL A 151 3.57 2.93 -14.81
CA VAL A 151 2.10 3.09 -14.84
C VAL A 151 1.67 3.28 -16.29
N LYS A 152 0.79 2.40 -16.77
CA LYS A 152 0.28 2.44 -18.15
C LYS A 152 -1.16 1.95 -18.21
N LYS A 153 -1.84 2.27 -19.32
CA LYS A 153 -3.10 1.64 -19.69
C LYS A 153 -2.83 0.31 -20.39
N LEU A 154 -3.42 -0.77 -19.89
CA LEU A 154 -3.28 -2.09 -20.50
C LEU A 154 -4.31 -2.30 -21.61
N ILE A 155 -3.84 -2.70 -22.79
CA ILE A 155 -4.70 -3.21 -23.85
C ILE A 155 -4.31 -4.67 -24.13
N LYS A 156 -5.19 -5.57 -23.79
CA LYS A 156 -5.03 -7.01 -24.07
C LYS A 156 -5.59 -7.34 -25.44
N LYS A 157 -4.77 -7.95 -26.30
CA LYS A 157 -5.18 -8.54 -27.58
C LYS A 157 -4.89 -10.04 -27.57
N PRO A 158 -5.47 -10.82 -28.47
CA PRO A 158 -5.28 -12.28 -28.49
C PRO A 158 -3.81 -12.72 -28.48
N ASN A 159 -2.92 -11.96 -29.13
CA ASN A 159 -1.53 -12.34 -29.33
C ASN A 159 -0.50 -11.39 -28.67
N CYS A 160 -0.94 -10.34 -27.99
CA CYS A 160 -0.02 -9.37 -27.36
C CYS A 160 -0.70 -8.54 -26.27
N TRP A 161 0.13 -8.01 -25.38
CA TRP A 161 -0.23 -6.90 -24.51
C TRP A 161 0.36 -5.60 -25.03
N ILE A 162 -0.39 -4.51 -24.91
CA ILE A 162 0.09 -3.17 -25.23
C ILE A 162 -0.01 -2.34 -23.95
N LEU A 163 1.13 -1.85 -23.50
CA LEU A 163 1.22 -0.87 -22.42
C LEU A 163 1.21 0.52 -23.06
N MET A 164 0.04 1.15 -23.02
CA MET A 164 -0.23 2.45 -23.67
C MET A 164 -0.03 3.59 -22.67
N ALA A 165 0.75 4.58 -23.04
CA ALA A 165 0.82 5.84 -22.31
C ALA A 165 -0.45 6.68 -22.60
N ALA A 166 -0.86 7.49 -21.65
CA ALA A 166 -1.81 8.58 -21.83
C ALA A 166 -1.02 9.89 -22.04
N ASN A 167 -0.19 9.89 -23.06
CA ASN A 167 0.63 10.99 -23.53
C ASN A 167 1.04 10.68 -24.97
N PRO A 168 0.64 11.49 -25.97
CA PRO A 168 0.94 11.23 -27.37
C PRO A 168 2.42 11.28 -27.72
N ASP A 169 3.24 11.93 -26.88
CA ASP A 169 4.69 12.03 -27.07
C ASP A 169 5.43 10.75 -26.62
N VAL A 170 4.72 9.78 -26.03
CA VAL A 170 5.29 8.53 -25.53
C VAL A 170 4.75 7.35 -26.31
N GLU A 171 5.65 6.64 -27.00
CA GLU A 171 5.27 5.46 -27.77
C GLU A 171 4.76 4.31 -26.89
N PRO A 172 3.72 3.57 -27.33
CA PRO A 172 3.26 2.39 -26.64
C PRO A 172 4.30 1.26 -26.69
N ARG A 173 4.42 0.50 -25.61
CA ARG A 173 5.23 -0.72 -25.58
C ARG A 173 4.34 -1.92 -25.89
N VAL A 174 4.73 -2.71 -26.88
CA VAL A 174 4.01 -3.92 -27.29
C VAL A 174 4.81 -5.14 -26.88
N TYR A 175 4.17 -6.09 -26.22
CA TYR A 175 4.76 -7.36 -25.81
C TYR A 175 3.96 -8.50 -26.42
N THR A 176 4.57 -9.31 -27.27
CA THR A 176 4.00 -10.57 -27.76
C THR A 176 3.88 -11.59 -26.62
N LEU A 177 3.13 -12.67 -26.82
CA LEU A 177 3.03 -13.74 -25.81
C LEU A 177 4.39 -14.40 -25.52
N GLU A 178 5.28 -14.46 -26.51
CA GLU A 178 6.65 -14.93 -26.32
C GLU A 178 7.48 -13.96 -25.46
N GLU A 179 7.38 -12.67 -25.76
CA GLU A 179 8.10 -11.64 -25.00
C GLU A 179 7.60 -11.51 -23.56
N LEU A 180 6.32 -11.75 -23.28
CA LEU A 180 5.80 -11.79 -21.90
C LEU A 180 6.44 -12.91 -21.05
N VAL A 181 6.98 -13.95 -21.69
CA VAL A 181 7.69 -15.03 -21.01
C VAL A 181 9.19 -14.74 -20.88
N THR A 182 9.80 -14.16 -21.92
CA THR A 182 11.25 -13.89 -21.97
C THR A 182 11.64 -12.58 -21.27
N THR A 183 10.78 -11.56 -21.35
CA THR A 183 10.88 -10.32 -20.60
C THR A 183 9.66 -10.24 -19.68
N PRO A 184 9.75 -10.70 -18.44
CA PRO A 184 8.58 -10.83 -17.59
C PRO A 184 7.92 -9.47 -17.32
N VAL A 185 6.71 -9.29 -17.86
CA VAL A 185 5.85 -8.15 -17.57
C VAL A 185 4.79 -8.60 -16.58
N GLN A 186 4.90 -8.13 -15.36
CA GLN A 186 4.00 -8.49 -14.26
C GLN A 186 3.07 -7.34 -13.93
N ILE A 187 1.79 -7.63 -13.78
CA ILE A 187 0.83 -6.70 -13.19
C ILE A 187 1.02 -6.79 -11.68
N ILE A 188 1.35 -5.68 -11.03
CA ILE A 188 1.54 -5.59 -9.57
C ILE A 188 0.45 -4.77 -8.88
N GLY A 189 -0.42 -4.13 -9.65
CA GLY A 189 -1.58 -3.44 -9.11
C GLY A 189 -2.43 -2.74 -10.15
N LYS A 190 -3.66 -2.43 -9.74
CA LYS A 190 -4.64 -1.61 -10.46
C LYS A 190 -4.67 -0.21 -9.86
N ALA A 191 -4.60 0.81 -10.69
CA ALA A 191 -4.80 2.19 -10.27
C ALA A 191 -6.28 2.43 -9.94
N ILE A 192 -6.55 3.04 -8.77
CA ILE A 192 -7.88 3.41 -8.31
C ILE A 192 -8.11 4.90 -8.58
N TYR A 193 -7.28 5.76 -8.03
CA TYR A 193 -7.28 7.20 -8.27
C TYR A 193 -5.87 7.79 -8.08
N SER A 194 -5.65 9.01 -8.55
CA SER A 194 -4.45 9.80 -8.24
C SER A 194 -4.83 11.03 -7.41
N ARG A 195 -3.90 11.49 -6.58
CA ARG A 195 -4.01 12.69 -5.79
C ARG A 195 -2.76 13.53 -5.95
N SER A 196 -2.94 14.79 -6.35
CA SER A 196 -1.86 15.78 -6.42
C SER A 196 -1.66 16.45 -5.08
N GLU A 197 -0.42 16.61 -4.65
CA GLU A 197 -0.07 17.45 -3.50
C GLU A 197 0.05 18.90 -4.01
N LEU A 198 -0.64 19.83 -3.35
CA LEU A 198 -0.46 21.26 -3.61
C LEU A 198 0.87 21.69 -2.98
N HIS A 199 1.78 22.17 -3.79
CA HIS A 199 3.07 22.76 -3.37
C HIS A 199 2.97 24.25 -3.17
#